data_f9ccddcc0ba3c2208052dc8d7df77437
#
_entry.id   f9ccddcc0ba3c2208052dc8d7df77437
#
_cell.length_a   1.000
_cell.length_b   1.000
_cell.length_c   1.000
_cell.angle_alpha   90.00
_cell.angle_beta   90.00
_cell.angle_gamma   90.00
#
_symmetry.space_group_name_H-M   'P 1'
#
loop_
_entity.id
_entity.type
_entity.pdbx_description
1 polymer ?
#
loop_
_entity_poly.entity_id
_entity_poly.type
_entity_poly.pdbx_seq_one_letter_code
_entity_poly.pdbx_strand_id
1 'polypeptide(L)' 'MSTLPPIGSRVRVPWGLGTVAGEVIDTYDSGFGKQVIVMVILEGSDQPLTATFRADAVELAA' A
#
# COMPACT_ATOMS: atom_id res chain seq x y z
N MET A 1 14.93 -6.78 -9.72
CA MET A 1 14.44 -7.44 -8.51
C MET A 1 13.43 -6.55 -7.84
N SER A 2 12.25 -7.09 -7.61
CA SER A 2 11.26 -6.32 -6.87
C SER A 2 11.50 -6.56 -5.38
N THR A 3 11.74 -5.50 -4.65
CA THR A 3 11.83 -5.54 -3.21
C THR A 3 10.55 -4.99 -2.63
N LEU A 4 10.13 -5.58 -1.51
CA LEU A 4 8.98 -5.04 -0.79
C LEU A 4 9.37 -3.68 -0.21
N PRO A 5 8.45 -2.69 -0.24
CA PRO A 5 8.73 -1.42 0.42
C PRO A 5 8.85 -1.65 1.93
N PRO A 6 9.74 -0.92 2.60
CA PRO A 6 9.88 -1.10 4.05
C PRO A 6 8.63 -0.62 4.79
N ILE A 7 8.36 -1.24 5.93
CA ILE A 7 7.27 -0.83 6.80
C ILE A 7 7.51 0.61 7.23
N GLY A 8 6.47 1.42 7.18
CA GLY A 8 6.55 2.84 7.47
C GLY A 8 6.77 3.73 6.26
N SER A 9 7.02 3.13 5.09
CA SER A 9 7.22 3.90 3.86
C SER A 9 5.93 4.52 3.38
N ARG A 10 6.05 5.68 2.75
CA ARG A 10 4.93 6.27 2.03
C ARG A 10 4.85 5.69 0.63
N VAL A 11 3.64 5.35 0.24
CA VAL A 11 3.39 4.73 -1.05
C VAL A 11 2.15 5.32 -1.67
N ARG A 12 1.99 5.09 -2.98
CA ARG A 12 0.75 5.37 -3.69
C ARG A 12 0.18 4.04 -4.16
N VAL A 13 -1.12 3.90 -3.98
CA VAL A 13 -1.82 2.65 -4.32
C VAL A 13 -3.02 2.99 -5.20
N PRO A 14 -3.45 2.05 -6.06
CA PRO A 14 -4.63 2.29 -6.90
C PRO A 14 -5.87 2.37 -6.03
N TRP A 15 -6.73 3.33 -6.34
CA TRP A 15 -7.97 3.55 -5.61
C TRP A 15 -8.98 4.14 -6.55
N GLY A 16 -10.04 3.39 -6.84
CA GLY A 16 -11.03 3.83 -7.81
C GLY A 16 -10.39 4.05 -9.17
N LEU A 17 -10.57 5.24 -9.71
CA LEU A 17 -10.02 5.60 -11.02
C LEU A 17 -8.65 6.27 -10.94
N GLY A 18 -8.11 6.40 -9.75
CA GLY A 18 -6.83 7.08 -9.58
C GLY A 18 -5.97 6.38 -8.56
N THR A 19 -5.20 7.16 -7.82
CA THR A 19 -4.34 6.66 -6.76
C THR A 19 -4.51 7.49 -5.51
N VAL A 20 -4.18 6.89 -4.37
CA VAL A 20 -4.16 7.59 -3.10
C VAL A 20 -2.85 7.28 -2.38
N ALA A 21 -2.48 8.17 -1.48
CA ALA A 21 -1.31 7.97 -0.65
C ALA A 21 -1.65 7.10 0.56
N GLY A 22 -0.69 6.32 1.00
CA GLY A 22 -0.84 5.50 2.17
C GLY A 22 0.50 5.21 2.81
N GLU A 23 0.47 4.44 3.87
CA GLU A 23 1.66 4.04 4.59
C GLU A 23 1.69 2.53 4.72
N VAL A 24 2.83 1.92 4.45
CA VAL A 24 3.00 0.48 4.57
C VAL A 24 3.01 0.11 6.05
N ILE A 25 2.09 -0.74 6.47
CA ILE A 25 2.03 -1.18 7.87
C ILE A 25 2.48 -2.62 8.02
N ASP A 26 2.48 -3.40 6.96
CA ASP A 26 2.99 -4.76 7.01
C ASP A 26 3.25 -5.27 5.60
N THR A 27 4.07 -6.29 5.48
CA THR A 27 4.33 -6.97 4.21
C THR A 27 4.42 -8.46 4.49
N TYR A 28 4.05 -9.26 3.50
CA TYR A 28 4.22 -10.69 3.61
C TYR A 28 4.34 -11.32 2.23
N ASP A 29 4.92 -12.51 2.20
CA ASP A 29 5.09 -13.28 0.97
C ASP A 29 4.11 -14.45 1.03
N SER A 30 3.12 -14.42 0.16
CA SER A 30 2.15 -15.50 0.05
C SER A 30 2.56 -16.42 -1.08
N GLY A 31 1.91 -17.59 -1.15
CA GLY A 31 2.15 -18.51 -2.27
C GLY A 31 1.78 -17.93 -3.62
N PHE A 32 1.10 -16.80 -3.66
CA PHE A 32 0.70 -16.12 -4.89
C PHE A 32 1.52 -14.86 -5.15
N GLY A 33 2.57 -14.62 -4.39
CA GLY A 33 3.43 -13.46 -4.57
C GLY A 33 3.51 -12.61 -3.31
N LYS A 34 4.20 -11.49 -3.46
CA LYS A 34 4.42 -10.57 -2.34
C LYS A 34 3.26 -9.62 -2.19
N GLN A 35 2.80 -9.45 -0.96
CA GLN A 35 1.65 -8.62 -0.61
C GLN A 35 2.08 -7.51 0.34
N VAL A 36 1.40 -6.38 0.23
CA VAL A 36 1.67 -5.21 1.06
C VAL A 36 0.36 -4.77 1.69
N ILE A 37 0.35 -4.59 3.00
CA ILE A 37 -0.81 -4.04 3.70
C ILE A 37 -0.55 -2.56 3.91
N VAL A 38 -1.46 -1.74 3.42
CA VAL A 38 -1.31 -0.29 3.39
C VAL A 38 -2.45 0.34 4.18
N MET A 39 -2.10 1.29 5.04
CA MET A 39 -3.08 2.12 5.72
C MET A 39 -3.31 3.35 4.85
N VAL A 40 -4.54 3.53 4.41
CA VAL A 40 -4.95 4.62 3.54
C VAL A 40 -5.80 5.59 4.33
N ILE A 41 -5.47 6.88 4.24
CA ILE A 41 -6.26 7.93 4.87
C ILE A 41 -6.89 8.73 3.75
N LEU A 42 -8.21 8.61 3.62
CA LEU A 42 -8.96 9.32 2.60
C LEU A 42 -9.39 10.68 3.12
N GLU A 43 -9.38 11.69 2.25
CA GLU A 43 -9.89 13.00 2.58
C GLU A 43 -11.37 12.90 2.99
N GLY A 44 -11.70 13.57 4.08
CA GLY A 44 -13.06 13.56 4.58
C GLY A 44 -13.41 12.35 5.42
N SER A 45 -12.47 11.43 5.60
CA SER A 45 -12.68 10.24 6.43
C SER A 45 -12.03 10.46 7.78
N ASP A 46 -12.74 10.11 8.84
CA ASP A 46 -12.22 10.25 10.20
C ASP A 46 -11.36 9.06 10.61
N GLN A 47 -11.41 7.98 9.85
CA GLN A 47 -10.73 6.75 10.22
C GLN A 47 -9.91 6.23 9.05
N PRO A 48 -8.69 5.76 9.34
CA PRO A 48 -7.88 5.14 8.30
C PRO A 48 -8.48 3.80 7.90
N LEU A 49 -8.28 3.44 6.64
CA LEU A 49 -8.66 2.14 6.11
C LEU A 49 -7.41 1.34 5.84
N THR A 50 -7.48 0.04 6.07
CA THR A 50 -6.39 -0.85 5.69
C THR A 50 -6.82 -1.68 4.49
N ALA A 51 -5.91 -1.85 3.55
CA ALA A 51 -6.16 -2.65 2.37
C ALA A 51 -4.89 -3.39 1.98
N THR A 52 -5.07 -4.54 1.36
CA THR A 52 -3.96 -5.37 0.92
C THR A 52 -3.82 -5.21 -0.59
N PHE A 53 -2.59 -4.99 -1.04
CA PHE A 53 -2.26 -4.85 -2.46
C PHE A 53 -1.12 -5.79 -2.81
N ARG A 54 -1.06 -6.19 -4.07
CA ARG A 54 0.12 -6.88 -4.58
C ARG A 54 1.27 -5.89 -4.62
N ALA A 55 2.47 -6.37 -4.36
CA ALA A 55 3.63 -5.49 -4.31
C ALA A 55 3.84 -4.71 -5.60
N ASP A 56 3.50 -5.31 -6.75
CA ASP A 56 3.65 -4.65 -8.05
C ASP A 56 2.63 -3.55 -8.29
N ALA A 57 1.59 -3.47 -7.47
CA ALA A 57 0.58 -2.41 -7.58
C ALA A 57 0.89 -1.20 -6.70
N VAL A 58 1.92 -1.28 -5.89
CA VAL A 58 2.28 -0.25 -4.91
C VAL A 58 3.52 0.49 -5.41
N GLU A 59 3.45 1.82 -5.44
CA GLU A 59 4.57 2.66 -5.83
C GLU A 59 5.09 3.42 -4.63
N LEU A 60 6.42 3.42 -4.46
CA LEU A 60 7.02 4.25 -3.42
C LEU A 60 6.83 5.72 -3.77
N ALA A 61 6.35 6.49 -2.81
CA ALA A 61 6.25 7.93 -2.96
C ALA A 61 7.60 8.55 -2.63
N ALA A 62 8.07 9.36 -3.53
CA ALA A 62 9.36 10.04 -3.33
C ALA A 62 9.21 11.20 -2.36
#